data_3747578b64eea935b5e1f486b3e786e2
#
_entry.id   3747578b64eea935b5e1f486b3e786e2
#
_cell.length_a   1.000
_cell.length_b   1.000
_cell.length_c   1.000
_cell.angle_alpha   90.00
_cell.angle_beta   90.00
_cell.angle_gamma   90.00
#
_symmetry.space_group_name_H-M   'P 1'
#
loop_
_entity.id
_entity.type
_entity.pdbx_description
1 polymer ?
#
loop_
_entity_poly.entity_id
_entity_poly.type
_entity_poly.pdbx_seq_one_letter_code
_entity_poly.pdbx_strand_id
1 'polypeptide(L)' 'MYKYNVWVRIGNHQTANVIIQANNDYEAKLIAEAQYGHGNVLGYSLINETPF' A
#
# COMPACT_ATOMS: atom_id res chain seq x y z
N MET A 1 8.79 0.39 12.24
CA MET A 1 7.92 0.20 11.08
C MET A 1 7.32 1.50 10.64
N TYR A 2 7.06 1.60 9.36
CA TYR A 2 6.47 2.79 8.79
C TYR A 2 5.07 2.48 8.30
N LYS A 3 4.25 3.51 8.20
CA LYS A 3 2.92 3.38 7.64
C LYS A 3 2.91 3.94 6.24
N TYR A 4 2.37 3.17 5.32
CA TYR A 4 2.28 3.56 3.93
C TYR A 4 0.83 3.62 3.51
N ASN A 5 0.51 4.63 2.74
CA ASN A 5 -0.78 4.73 2.10
C ASN A 5 -0.63 4.13 0.70
N VAL A 6 -1.35 3.05 0.44
CA VAL A 6 -1.22 2.35 -0.82
C VAL A 6 -2.54 2.46 -1.57
N TRP A 7 -2.46 2.87 -2.82
CA TRP A 7 -3.63 2.96 -3.70
C TRP A 7 -3.74 1.66 -4.47
N VAL A 8 -4.89 1.02 -4.35
CA VAL A 8 -5.13 -0.26 -5.02
C VAL A 8 -6.41 -0.17 -5.82
N ARG A 9 -6.47 -0.97 -6.88
CA ARG A 9 -7.68 -1.12 -7.67
C ARG A 9 -8.49 -2.27 -7.10
N ILE A 10 -9.76 -1.99 -6.78
CA ILE A 10 -10.63 -3.01 -6.20
C ILE A 10 -11.78 -3.39 -7.11
N GLY A 11 -11.87 -2.77 -8.28
CA GLY A 11 -12.91 -3.07 -9.25
C GLY A 11 -12.56 -2.48 -10.58
N ASN A 12 -13.51 -2.49 -11.50
CA ASN A 12 -13.23 -2.02 -12.85
C ASN A 12 -12.87 -0.54 -12.87
N HIS A 13 -13.56 0.24 -12.05
CA HIS A 13 -13.34 1.69 -12.04
C HIS A 13 -13.21 2.22 -10.63
N GLN A 14 -12.90 1.36 -9.68
CA GLN A 14 -12.83 1.76 -8.28
C GLN A 14 -11.44 1.55 -7.74
N THR A 15 -11.02 2.50 -6.92
CA THR A 15 -9.76 2.40 -6.21
C THR A 15 -10.02 2.62 -4.73
N ALA A 16 -9.09 2.17 -3.92
CA ALA A 16 -9.19 2.34 -2.49
C ALA A 16 -7.81 2.67 -1.94
N ASN A 17 -7.81 3.35 -0.81
CA ASN A 17 -6.58 3.63 -0.07
C ASN A 17 -6.53 2.69 1.11
N VAL A 18 -5.42 2.00 1.27
CA VAL A 18 -5.22 1.12 2.40
C VAL A 18 -3.95 1.52 3.12
N ILE A 19 -3.95 1.30 4.42
CA ILE A 19 -2.79 1.61 5.24
C ILE A 19 -2.07 0.30 5.52
N ILE A 20 -0.78 0.27 5.17
CA ILE A 20 0.02 -0.93 5.33
C ILE A 20 1.25 -0.57 6.15
N GLN A 21 1.53 -1.34 7.16
CA GLN A 21 2.74 -1.19 7.96
C GLN A 21 3.82 -2.09 7.41
N ALA A 22 4.96 -1.52 7.11
CA ALA A 22 6.05 -2.26 6.51
C ALA A 22 7.36 -1.59 6.88
N ASN A 23 8.45 -2.29 6.66
CA ASN A 23 9.77 -1.75 6.96
C ASN A 23 10.26 -0.79 5.89
N ASN A 24 9.76 -0.92 4.68
CA ASN A 24 10.12 -0.04 3.59
C ASN A 24 9.02 -0.07 2.54
N ASP A 25 9.16 0.78 1.53
CA ASP A 25 8.12 0.92 0.52
C ASP A 25 7.98 -0.35 -0.32
N TYR A 26 9.08 -1.02 -0.59
CA TYR A 26 9.03 -2.24 -1.37
C TYR A 26 8.21 -3.31 -0.66
N GLU A 27 8.38 -3.45 0.66
CA GLU A 27 7.58 -4.38 1.43
C GLU A 27 6.11 -4.01 1.42
N ALA A 28 5.83 -2.71 1.54
CA ALA A 28 4.44 -2.26 1.51
C ALA A 28 3.79 -2.66 0.19
N LYS A 29 4.51 -2.49 -0.91
CA LYS A 29 4.01 -2.87 -2.21
C LYS A 29 3.75 -4.37 -2.28
N LEU A 30 4.69 -5.18 -1.79
CA LEU A 30 4.53 -6.63 -1.84
C LEU A 30 3.35 -7.09 -1.02
N ILE A 31 3.15 -6.50 0.16
CA ILE A 31 2.01 -6.85 1.00
C ILE A 31 0.71 -6.51 0.30
N ALA A 32 0.64 -5.34 -0.32
CA ALA A 32 -0.55 -4.92 -1.02
C ALA A 32 -0.82 -5.84 -2.21
N GLU A 33 0.21 -6.22 -2.94
CA GLU A 33 0.04 -7.11 -4.08
C GLU A 33 -0.46 -8.48 -3.65
N ALA A 34 0.00 -8.94 -2.49
CA ALA A 34 -0.45 -10.22 -1.98
C ALA A 34 -1.93 -10.19 -1.61
N GLN A 35 -2.43 -9.05 -1.18
CA GLN A 35 -3.81 -8.92 -0.74
C GLN A 35 -4.76 -8.59 -1.88
N TYR A 36 -4.33 -7.76 -2.82
CA TYR A 36 -5.22 -7.22 -3.84
C TYR A 36 -4.88 -7.68 -5.24
N GLY A 37 -3.76 -8.35 -5.41
CA GLY A 37 -3.40 -8.88 -6.69
C GLY A 37 -2.26 -8.12 -7.34
N HIS A 38 -1.43 -8.87 -8.02
CA HIS A 38 -0.31 -8.31 -8.75
C HIS A 38 -0.83 -7.45 -9.89
N GLY A 39 -0.39 -6.23 -9.96
CA GLY A 39 -0.86 -5.33 -10.99
C GLY A 39 -2.00 -4.43 -10.55
N ASN A 40 -2.56 -4.66 -9.37
CA ASN A 40 -3.64 -3.83 -8.85
C ASN A 40 -3.15 -2.73 -7.93
N VAL A 41 -1.88 -2.72 -7.62
CA VAL A 41 -1.29 -1.66 -6.80
C VAL A 41 -0.91 -0.51 -7.72
N LEU A 42 -1.56 0.63 -7.52
CA LEU A 42 -1.41 1.78 -8.40
C LEU A 42 -0.32 2.72 -7.93
N GLY A 43 -0.12 2.82 -6.62
CA GLY A 43 0.91 3.68 -6.08
C GLY A 43 0.97 3.56 -4.58
N TYR A 44 1.98 4.19 -4.00
CA TYR A 44 2.13 4.20 -2.56
C TYR A 44 2.90 5.43 -2.14
N SER A 45 2.72 5.83 -0.88
CA SER A 45 3.51 6.90 -0.33
C SER A 45 3.64 6.70 1.17
N LEU A 46 4.73 7.21 1.71
CA LEU A 46 4.99 7.14 3.13
C LEU A 46 4.11 8.17 3.84
N ILE A 47 3.34 7.70 4.81
CA ILE A 47 2.45 8.57 5.56
C ILE A 47 3.15 9.12 6.77
N ASN A 48 3.74 8.25 7.55
CA ASN A 48 4.27 8.62 8.85
C ASN A 48 5.53 7.83 9.13
N GLU A 49 6.61 8.53 9.30
CA GLU A 49 7.88 7.92 9.62
C GLU A 49 8.28 8.18 11.07
N THR A 50 7.43 8.86 11.81
CA THR A 50 7.75 9.24 13.17
C THR A 50 7.35 8.14 14.12
N PRO A 51 8.29 7.57 14.82
CA PRO A 51 7.95 6.60 15.85
C PRO A 51 7.36 7.32 17.06
N PHE A 52 6.52 6.67 17.74
CA PHE A 52 5.96 7.20 18.97
C PHE A 52 6.31 6.31 20.11
#